data_3ab65950b670223af5ce6f60f1c33e40
#
_entry.id   3ab65950b670223af5ce6f60f1c33e40
#
_cell.length_a   1.000
_cell.length_b   1.000
_cell.length_c   1.000
_cell.angle_alpha   90.00
_cell.angle_beta   90.00
_cell.angle_gamma   90.00
#
_symmetry.space_group_name_H-M   'P 1'
#
loop_
_entity.id
_entity.type
_entity.pdbx_description
1 polymer ?
#
loop_
_entity_poly.entity_id
_entity_poly.type
_entity_poly.pdbx_seq_one_letter_code
_entity_poly.pdbx_strand_id
1 'polypeptide(L)'
;MSRYSSAAARADFLASEANLRAARQAIAAETARAYFSLVEARAQVALSQEVVETFGEIARQVGNRADVGIAPPNDKLLAISNLQSAFAGLQQREET
;
A
#
# COMPACT_ATOMS: atom_id res chain seq x y z
N MET A 1 -25.59 -6.83 53.60
CA MET A 1 -25.44 -6.55 52.17
C MET A 1 -26.75 -6.87 51.46
N SER A 2 -27.30 -5.96 50.72
CA SER A 2 -28.57 -6.19 50.06
C SER A 2 -28.36 -7.03 48.78
N ARG A 3 -29.39 -7.78 48.40
CA ARG A 3 -29.38 -8.54 47.12
C ARG A 3 -29.16 -7.63 45.92
N TYR A 4 -29.66 -6.41 46.01
CA TYR A 4 -29.57 -5.44 44.92
C TYR A 4 -28.13 -5.01 44.65
N SER A 5 -27.32 -4.82 45.70
CA SER A 5 -25.91 -4.48 45.56
C SER A 5 -25.12 -5.60 44.90
N SER A 6 -25.38 -6.86 45.23
CA SER A 6 -24.73 -8.01 44.63
C SER A 6 -25.13 -8.18 43.18
N ALA A 7 -26.41 -7.98 42.85
CA ALA A 7 -26.90 -8.07 41.50
C ALA A 7 -26.33 -6.95 40.62
N ALA A 8 -26.27 -5.74 41.15
CA ALA A 8 -25.69 -4.59 40.45
C ALA A 8 -24.17 -4.80 40.19
N ALA A 9 -23.44 -5.26 41.21
CA ALA A 9 -22.01 -5.54 41.09
C ALA A 9 -21.73 -6.63 40.06
N ARG A 10 -22.57 -7.67 40.05
CA ARG A 10 -22.44 -8.74 39.05
C ARG A 10 -22.73 -8.24 37.64
N ALA A 11 -23.76 -7.41 37.46
CA ALA A 11 -24.09 -6.82 36.17
C ALA A 11 -22.96 -5.93 35.68
N ASP A 12 -22.36 -5.12 36.56
CA ASP A 12 -21.21 -4.28 36.21
C ASP A 12 -20.00 -5.11 35.80
N PHE A 13 -19.74 -6.21 36.50
CA PHE A 13 -18.65 -7.13 36.16
C PHE A 13 -18.85 -7.73 34.77
N LEU A 14 -20.04 -8.23 34.47
CA LEU A 14 -20.37 -8.82 33.17
C LEU A 14 -20.27 -7.78 32.05
N ALA A 15 -20.74 -6.55 32.33
CA ALA A 15 -20.61 -5.46 31.36
C ALA A 15 -19.15 -5.11 31.11
N SER A 16 -18.31 -5.07 32.14
CA SER A 16 -16.88 -4.82 32.01
C SER A 16 -16.18 -5.90 31.18
N GLU A 17 -16.54 -7.18 31.41
CA GLU A 17 -15.99 -8.28 30.58
C GLU A 17 -16.40 -8.15 29.12
N ALA A 18 -17.66 -7.81 28.85
CA ALA A 18 -18.15 -7.62 27.50
C ALA A 18 -17.42 -6.46 26.81
N ASN A 19 -17.22 -5.36 27.52
CA ASN A 19 -16.48 -4.21 27.02
C ASN A 19 -15.02 -4.55 26.73
N LEU A 20 -14.40 -5.35 27.58
CA LEU A 20 -13.02 -5.81 27.36
C LEU A 20 -12.91 -6.69 26.11
N ARG A 21 -13.85 -7.62 25.93
CA ARG A 21 -13.87 -8.46 24.72
C ARG A 21 -14.04 -7.61 23.46
N ALA A 22 -14.96 -6.64 23.51
CA ALA A 22 -15.19 -5.73 22.39
C ALA A 22 -13.93 -4.91 22.08
N ALA A 23 -13.25 -4.40 23.11
CA ALA A 23 -12.01 -3.65 22.93
C ALA A 23 -10.91 -4.52 22.31
N ARG A 24 -10.76 -5.76 22.76
CA ARG A 24 -9.78 -6.70 22.19
C ARG A 24 -10.09 -7.02 20.74
N GLN A 25 -11.36 -7.22 20.41
CA GLN A 25 -11.78 -7.47 19.02
C GLN A 25 -11.52 -6.25 18.14
N ALA A 26 -11.76 -5.05 18.62
CA ALA A 26 -11.50 -3.82 17.90
C ALA A 26 -10.01 -3.66 17.61
N ILE A 27 -9.16 -3.90 18.61
CA ILE A 27 -7.69 -3.83 18.44
C ILE A 27 -7.21 -4.89 17.45
N ALA A 28 -7.73 -6.12 17.55
CA ALA A 28 -7.37 -7.18 16.61
C ALA A 28 -7.75 -6.82 15.18
N ALA A 29 -8.96 -6.25 15.00
CA ALA A 29 -9.41 -5.82 13.67
C ALA A 29 -8.56 -4.68 13.12
N GLU A 30 -8.21 -3.68 13.93
CA GLU A 30 -7.35 -2.58 13.53
C GLU A 30 -5.94 -3.08 13.17
N THR A 31 -5.40 -4.00 13.96
CA THR A 31 -4.10 -4.60 13.70
C THR A 31 -4.09 -5.35 12.37
N ALA A 32 -5.15 -6.13 12.11
CA ALA A 32 -5.28 -6.86 10.85
C ALA A 32 -5.37 -5.90 9.67
N ARG A 33 -6.16 -4.83 9.77
CA ARG A 33 -6.26 -3.83 8.71
C ARG A 33 -4.92 -3.15 8.45
N ALA A 34 -4.21 -2.77 9.50
CA ALA A 34 -2.89 -2.14 9.37
C ALA A 34 -1.90 -3.09 8.70
N TYR A 35 -1.92 -4.36 9.06
CA TYR A 35 -1.07 -5.38 8.45
C TYR A 35 -1.36 -5.52 6.96
N PHE A 36 -2.63 -5.69 6.59
CA PHE A 36 -3.00 -5.84 5.18
C PHE A 36 -2.73 -4.58 4.37
N SER A 37 -2.92 -3.39 4.96
CA SER A 37 -2.56 -2.14 4.31
C SER A 37 -1.06 -2.05 4.03
N LEU A 38 -0.23 -2.52 4.96
CA LEU A 38 1.22 -2.57 4.77
C LEU A 38 1.60 -3.54 3.66
N VAL A 39 1.01 -4.73 3.64
CA VAL A 39 1.27 -5.73 2.59
C VAL A 39 0.88 -5.17 1.23
N GLU A 40 -0.29 -4.53 1.14
CA GLU A 40 -0.75 -3.90 -0.10
C GLU A 40 0.19 -2.78 -0.55
N ALA A 41 0.59 -1.90 0.36
CA ALA A 41 1.50 -0.80 0.05
C ALA A 41 2.85 -1.31 -0.47
N ARG A 42 3.39 -2.35 0.15
CA ARG A 42 4.64 -2.98 -0.30
C ARG A 42 4.48 -3.62 -1.67
N ALA A 43 3.36 -4.27 -1.93
CA ALA A 43 3.08 -4.87 -3.23
C ALA A 43 2.99 -3.80 -4.32
N GLN A 44 2.38 -2.66 -4.02
CA GLN A 44 2.28 -1.56 -4.97
C GLN A 44 3.64 -0.92 -5.27
N VAL A 45 4.51 -0.78 -4.26
CA VAL A 45 5.88 -0.31 -4.48
C VAL A 45 6.64 -1.29 -5.39
N ALA A 46 6.56 -2.58 -5.10
CA ALA A 46 7.22 -3.61 -5.92
C ALA A 46 6.74 -3.57 -7.37
N LEU A 47 5.42 -3.43 -7.58
CA LEU A 47 4.87 -3.31 -8.93
C LEU A 47 5.36 -2.05 -9.63
N SER A 48 5.40 -0.92 -8.93
CA SER A 48 5.92 0.34 -9.49
C SER A 48 7.39 0.24 -9.87
N GLN A 49 8.19 -0.51 -9.09
CA GLN A 49 9.58 -0.79 -9.43
C GLN A 49 9.70 -1.61 -10.72
N GLU A 50 8.84 -2.62 -10.88
CA GLU A 50 8.82 -3.40 -12.12
C GLU A 50 8.41 -2.56 -13.32
N VAL A 51 7.47 -1.64 -13.15
CA VAL A 51 7.06 -0.71 -14.22
C VAL A 51 8.23 0.18 -14.63
N VAL A 52 8.99 0.72 -13.67
CA VAL A 52 10.19 1.51 -13.96
C VAL A 52 11.20 0.69 -14.74
N GLU A 53 11.47 -0.54 -14.33
CA GLU A 53 12.41 -1.42 -15.04
C GLU A 53 11.96 -1.69 -16.47
N THR A 54 10.67 -1.97 -16.67
CA THR A 54 10.11 -2.22 -17.99
C THR A 54 10.23 -1.01 -18.89
N PHE A 55 9.83 0.17 -18.42
CA PHE A 55 9.96 1.38 -19.21
C PHE A 55 11.41 1.79 -19.43
N GLY A 56 12.30 1.48 -18.48
CA GLY A 56 13.74 1.68 -18.65
C GLY A 56 14.30 0.85 -19.78
N GLU A 57 13.91 -0.43 -19.87
CA GLU A 57 14.34 -1.32 -20.93
C GLU A 57 13.78 -0.89 -22.30
N ILE A 58 12.51 -0.48 -22.33
CA ILE A 58 11.88 0.06 -23.54
C ILE A 58 12.63 1.31 -24.02
N ALA A 59 12.92 2.24 -23.10
CA ALA A 59 13.63 3.47 -23.44
C ALA A 59 15.02 3.17 -23.99
N ARG A 60 15.71 2.19 -23.42
CA ARG A 60 17.03 1.76 -23.91
C ARG A 60 16.95 1.21 -25.33
N GLN A 61 16.01 0.31 -25.59
CA GLN A 61 15.83 -0.30 -26.89
C GLN A 61 15.42 0.71 -27.97
N VAL A 62 14.43 1.54 -27.67
CA VAL A 62 13.95 2.58 -28.59
C VAL A 62 15.05 3.61 -28.84
N GLY A 63 15.76 4.01 -27.76
CA GLY A 63 16.88 4.94 -27.88
C GLY A 63 17.97 4.42 -28.83
N ASN A 64 18.36 3.14 -28.69
CA ASN A 64 19.34 2.52 -29.56
C ASN A 64 18.87 2.50 -31.01
N ARG A 65 17.61 2.18 -31.28
CA ARG A 65 17.05 2.18 -32.63
C ARG A 65 17.01 3.59 -33.23
N ALA A 66 16.66 4.59 -32.44
CA ALA A 66 16.65 5.97 -32.89
C ALA A 66 18.07 6.47 -33.20
N ASP A 67 19.04 6.09 -32.37
CA ASP A 67 20.44 6.49 -32.56
C ASP A 67 21.05 5.93 -33.85
N VAL A 68 20.60 4.75 -34.30
CA VAL A 68 21.06 4.16 -35.59
C VAL A 68 20.09 4.42 -36.74
N GLY A 69 19.08 5.26 -36.55
CA GLY A 69 18.17 5.67 -37.63
C GLY A 69 17.05 4.70 -37.97
N ILE A 70 16.81 3.66 -37.12
CA ILE A 70 15.76 2.67 -37.35
C ILE A 70 14.43 3.16 -36.83
N ALA A 71 14.42 3.99 -35.77
CA ALA A 71 13.22 4.57 -35.19
C ALA A 71 13.25 6.10 -35.26
N PRO A 72 12.07 6.77 -35.33
CA PRO A 72 12.04 8.22 -35.34
C PRO A 72 12.60 8.81 -34.03
N PRO A 73 13.24 9.99 -34.05
CA PRO A 73 13.73 10.63 -32.83
C PRO A 73 12.62 10.91 -31.78
N ASN A 74 11.40 11.18 -32.22
CA ASN A 74 10.26 11.39 -31.33
C ASN A 74 9.94 10.16 -30.48
N ASP A 75 10.17 8.96 -30.97
CA ASP A 75 9.93 7.73 -30.23
C ASP A 75 10.87 7.64 -29.02
N LYS A 76 12.13 8.08 -29.19
CA LYS A 76 13.08 8.15 -28.09
C LYS A 76 12.62 9.12 -27.00
N LEU A 77 12.16 10.32 -27.40
CA LEU A 77 11.66 11.32 -26.48
C LEU A 77 10.43 10.83 -25.72
N LEU A 78 9.50 10.17 -26.43
CA LEU A 78 8.31 9.61 -25.83
C LEU A 78 8.67 8.50 -24.82
N ALA A 79 9.58 7.62 -25.16
CA ALA A 79 10.03 6.54 -24.28
C ALA A 79 10.67 7.09 -23.01
N ILE A 80 11.50 8.13 -23.12
CA ILE A 80 12.12 8.81 -21.98
C ILE A 80 11.04 9.46 -21.11
N SER A 81 10.05 10.13 -21.71
CA SER A 81 8.95 10.75 -21.00
C SER A 81 8.13 9.72 -20.21
N ASN A 82 7.85 8.57 -20.83
CA ASN A 82 7.13 7.48 -20.15
C ASN A 82 7.94 6.93 -18.96
N LEU A 83 9.26 6.81 -19.12
CA LEU A 83 10.13 6.38 -18.02
C LEU A 83 10.11 7.39 -16.87
N GLN A 84 10.18 8.68 -17.17
CA GLN A 84 10.11 9.73 -16.15
C GLN A 84 8.78 9.69 -15.40
N SER A 85 7.68 9.44 -16.10
CA SER A 85 6.37 9.28 -15.47
C SER A 85 6.33 8.06 -14.57
N ALA A 86 6.97 6.96 -14.96
CA ALA A 86 7.06 5.75 -14.14
C ALA A 86 7.88 6.01 -12.85
N PHE A 87 8.99 6.75 -12.95
CA PHE A 87 9.76 7.16 -11.76
C PHE A 87 8.93 8.02 -10.81
N ALA A 88 8.17 8.97 -11.35
CA ALA A 88 7.30 9.82 -10.53
C ALA A 88 6.24 8.98 -9.82
N GLY A 89 5.67 8.00 -10.49
CA GLY A 89 4.70 7.07 -9.91
C GLY A 89 5.30 6.24 -8.79
N LEU A 90 6.52 5.73 -8.98
CA LEU A 90 7.24 4.98 -7.93
C LEU A 90 7.52 5.86 -6.73
N GLN A 91 8.04 7.07 -6.93
CA GLN A 91 8.33 8.01 -5.86
C GLN A 91 7.08 8.32 -5.04
N GLN A 92 5.95 8.53 -5.71
CA GLN A 92 4.68 8.78 -5.05
C GLN A 92 4.24 7.59 -4.18
N ARG A 93 4.43 6.36 -4.67
CA ARG A 93 4.12 5.14 -3.90
C ARG A 93 5.01 4.99 -2.68
N GLU A 94 6.28 5.33 -2.80
CA GLU A 94 7.23 5.24 -1.68
C GLU A 94 6.94 6.28 -0.59
N GLU A 95 6.37 7.42 -0.93
CA GLU A 95 6.02 8.48 0.02
C GLU A 95 4.74 8.16 0.82
N THR A 96 3.90 7.26 0.37
CA THR A 96 2.69 6.85 1.09
C THR A 96 2.92 5.61 1.94
#